data_0c1dbe20b0ff65ef8ea23eeab4577e82
#
_entry.id   0c1dbe20b0ff65ef8ea23eeab4577e82
#
_cell.length_a   1.000
_cell.length_b   1.000
_cell.length_c   1.000
_cell.angle_alpha   90.00
_cell.angle_beta   90.00
_cell.angle_gamma   90.00
#
_symmetry.space_group_name_H-M   'P 1'
#
loop_
_entity.id
_entity.type
_entity.pdbx_description
1 polymer ?
#
loop_
_entity_poly.entity_id
_entity_poly.type
_entity_poly.pdbx_seq_one_letter_code
_entity_poly.pdbx_strand_id
1 'polypeptide(L)'
;MESPNCITAACFSLPKSSMPYNDRREYMGCRHGLAVLVSKQERKTVVWDPLTGQQNSVAFPPRVDDDFMRSFYNWHGTVLCADTEDGHVHGDCFSSPFKLVLVYTGIGAHAFCSVYDSASGVWGVVSMIAIRNEISVFRPSILVRNALCWLIFGGDILVFDFEIQSLDVIEKPADYHIEDMCFQLLWMEDGGVRLAVLSGKIVQLWERKFDSDGVVGWVLLQKTIPQKGMLPRGTHYVLFAGYDEDTNVIVLTMMIGNFTIQLDSMQIKHIVKRNNMYTNTFYPFTNFYTAGLH
;
A
#
# COMPACT_ATOMS: atom_id res chain seq x y z
N MET A 1 -3.15 -2.71 -32.09
CA MET A 1 -2.74 -4.04 -31.59
C MET A 1 -2.71 -3.92 -30.09
N GLU A 2 -3.65 -4.53 -29.40
CA GLU A 2 -3.63 -4.63 -27.95
C GLU A 2 -2.48 -5.56 -27.56
N SER A 3 -1.75 -5.18 -26.52
CA SER A 3 -0.67 -6.03 -25.99
C SER A 3 -1.28 -7.37 -25.56
N PRO A 4 -0.70 -8.53 -25.89
CA PRO A 4 -1.25 -9.85 -25.57
C PRO A 4 -1.34 -10.13 -24.05
N ASN A 5 -0.83 -9.24 -23.21
CA ASN A 5 -0.83 -9.34 -21.76
C ASN A 5 -1.78 -8.32 -21.10
N CYS A 6 -2.74 -7.77 -21.82
CA CYS A 6 -3.71 -6.84 -21.22
C CYS A 6 -4.89 -7.63 -20.63
N ILE A 7 -4.97 -7.73 -19.32
CA ILE A 7 -6.17 -8.20 -18.62
C ILE A 7 -7.28 -7.20 -18.90
N THR A 8 -8.43 -7.68 -19.40
CA THR A 8 -9.51 -6.79 -19.77
C THR A 8 -10.06 -6.06 -18.55
N ALA A 9 -10.46 -4.79 -18.71
CA ALA A 9 -11.04 -3.98 -17.64
C ALA A 9 -12.27 -4.65 -16.96
N ALA A 10 -12.94 -5.57 -17.63
CA ALA A 10 -14.05 -6.34 -17.08
C ALA A 10 -13.63 -7.26 -15.92
N CYS A 11 -12.39 -7.76 -15.91
CA CYS A 11 -11.87 -8.60 -14.82
C CYS A 11 -11.68 -7.80 -13.52
N PHE A 12 -11.50 -6.49 -13.60
CA PHE A 12 -11.35 -5.59 -12.45
C PHE A 12 -12.66 -4.91 -12.04
N SER A 13 -13.80 -5.43 -12.46
CA SER A 13 -15.10 -4.93 -11.99
C SER A 13 -15.27 -5.28 -10.53
N LEU A 14 -15.36 -4.26 -9.67
CA LEU A 14 -15.60 -4.45 -8.25
C LEU A 14 -16.82 -5.34 -8.01
N PRO A 15 -16.73 -6.30 -7.09
CA PRO A 15 -17.85 -7.14 -6.72
C PRO A 15 -19.06 -6.28 -6.36
N LYS A 16 -20.24 -6.63 -6.87
CA LYS A 16 -21.48 -5.92 -6.53
C LYS A 16 -21.77 -6.10 -5.03
N SER A 17 -22.04 -4.98 -4.35
CA SER A 17 -22.54 -5.01 -3.00
C SER A 17 -23.96 -5.58 -2.94
N SER A 18 -24.28 -6.23 -1.84
CA SER A 18 -25.66 -6.64 -1.51
C SER A 18 -26.58 -5.44 -1.22
N MET A 19 -26.01 -4.25 -0.94
CA MET A 19 -26.72 -3.01 -0.62
C MET A 19 -26.70 -2.05 -1.83
N PRO A 20 -27.85 -1.72 -2.45
CA PRO A 20 -27.89 -1.08 -3.77
C PRO A 20 -27.52 0.40 -3.82
N TYR A 21 -27.40 1.13 -2.72
CA TYR A 21 -27.32 2.59 -2.82
C TYR A 21 -26.21 3.31 -2.03
N ASN A 22 -25.50 2.67 -1.11
CA ASN A 22 -24.55 3.40 -0.23
C ASN A 22 -23.29 2.62 0.18
N ASP A 23 -23.06 1.42 -0.33
CA ASP A 23 -21.89 0.64 0.05
C ASP A 23 -20.64 1.15 -0.69
N ARG A 24 -19.97 2.09 -0.06
CA ARG A 24 -18.63 2.51 -0.47
C ARG A 24 -17.62 1.49 0.05
N ARG A 25 -17.41 0.44 -0.73
CA ARG A 25 -16.26 -0.43 -0.51
C ARG A 25 -14.99 0.34 -0.85
N GLU A 26 -14.13 0.47 0.14
CA GLU A 26 -12.84 1.13 -0.03
C GLU A 26 -11.81 0.06 -0.45
N TYR A 27 -11.16 0.28 -1.60
CA TYR A 27 -10.08 -0.58 -2.09
C TYR A 27 -8.79 -0.23 -1.35
N MET A 28 -8.16 -1.23 -0.71
CA MET A 28 -6.99 -1.04 0.16
C MET A 28 -5.66 -1.44 -0.49
N GLY A 29 -5.70 -2.24 -1.53
CA GLY A 29 -4.52 -2.71 -2.24
C GLY A 29 -4.67 -4.12 -2.75
N CYS A 30 -3.62 -4.59 -3.42
CA CYS A 30 -3.50 -5.94 -3.93
C CYS A 30 -2.12 -6.48 -3.58
N ARG A 31 -2.06 -7.78 -3.22
CA ARG A 31 -0.82 -8.50 -2.98
C ARG A 31 -1.02 -9.98 -3.28
N HIS A 32 -0.02 -10.62 -3.90
CA HIS A 32 -0.06 -12.04 -4.27
C HIS A 32 -1.30 -12.42 -5.12
N GLY A 33 -1.75 -11.50 -6.00
CA GLY A 33 -2.95 -11.68 -6.82
C GLY A 33 -4.27 -11.47 -6.06
N LEU A 34 -4.26 -11.19 -4.77
CA LEU A 34 -5.43 -10.98 -3.94
C LEU A 34 -5.63 -9.50 -3.62
N ALA A 35 -6.84 -9.02 -3.80
CA ALA A 35 -7.24 -7.64 -3.49
C ALA A 35 -8.03 -7.58 -2.18
N VAL A 36 -7.93 -6.46 -1.47
CA VAL A 36 -8.64 -6.20 -0.22
C VAL A 36 -9.59 -5.04 -0.39
N LEU A 37 -10.85 -5.28 -0.04
CA LEU A 37 -11.92 -4.30 0.01
C LEU A 37 -12.46 -4.21 1.45
N VAL A 38 -12.59 -3.00 1.98
CA VAL A 38 -13.20 -2.76 3.29
C VAL A 38 -14.58 -2.14 3.12
N SER A 39 -15.60 -2.76 3.69
CA SER A 39 -16.96 -2.23 3.81
C SER A 39 -17.25 -1.89 5.27
N LYS A 40 -17.21 -0.59 5.59
CA LYS A 40 -17.54 -0.12 6.93
C LYS A 40 -19.01 -0.34 7.28
N GLN A 41 -19.90 -0.24 6.29
CA GLN A 41 -21.34 -0.45 6.49
C GLN A 41 -21.68 -1.92 6.75
N GLU A 42 -21.12 -2.83 5.95
CA GLU A 42 -21.35 -4.28 6.13
C GLU A 42 -20.47 -4.87 7.25
N ARG A 43 -19.57 -4.06 7.84
CA ARG A 43 -18.63 -4.45 8.91
C ARG A 43 -17.81 -5.68 8.52
N LYS A 44 -17.33 -5.69 7.29
CA LYS A 44 -16.54 -6.78 6.77
C LYS A 44 -15.44 -6.30 5.84
N THR A 45 -14.46 -7.15 5.73
CA THR A 45 -13.42 -7.08 4.69
C THR A 45 -13.68 -8.16 3.68
N VAL A 46 -13.49 -7.87 2.42
CA VAL A 46 -13.58 -8.83 1.33
C VAL A 46 -12.18 -9.03 0.77
N VAL A 47 -11.69 -10.26 0.84
CA VAL A 47 -10.52 -10.71 0.09
C VAL A 47 -11.03 -11.23 -1.25
N TRP A 48 -10.56 -10.65 -2.33
CA TRP A 48 -11.09 -10.84 -3.67
C TRP A 48 -9.96 -11.19 -4.65
N ASP A 49 -10.19 -12.22 -5.45
CA ASP A 49 -9.38 -12.50 -6.63
C ASP A 49 -10.00 -11.77 -7.85
N PRO A 50 -9.35 -10.73 -8.37
CA PRO A 50 -9.87 -9.97 -9.51
C PRO A 50 -9.97 -10.79 -10.81
N LEU A 51 -9.22 -11.86 -10.97
CA LEU A 51 -9.20 -12.67 -12.18
C LEU A 51 -10.34 -13.66 -12.24
N THR A 52 -10.59 -14.37 -11.13
CA THR A 52 -11.64 -15.38 -11.05
C THR A 52 -12.97 -14.80 -10.56
N GLY A 53 -12.94 -13.63 -9.92
CA GLY A 53 -14.09 -13.02 -9.27
C GLY A 53 -14.46 -13.66 -7.94
N GLN A 54 -13.69 -14.63 -7.45
CA GLN A 54 -13.93 -15.31 -6.19
C GLN A 54 -13.70 -14.37 -5.00
N GLN A 55 -14.47 -14.57 -3.91
CA GLN A 55 -14.47 -13.68 -2.75
C GLN A 55 -14.55 -14.45 -1.45
N ASN A 56 -13.73 -14.06 -0.48
CA ASN A 56 -13.84 -14.46 0.92
C ASN A 56 -14.24 -13.26 1.78
N SER A 57 -15.35 -13.36 2.50
CA SER A 57 -15.82 -12.29 3.39
C SER A 57 -15.43 -12.59 4.83
N VAL A 58 -14.75 -11.65 5.46
CA VAL A 58 -14.27 -11.74 6.84
C VAL A 58 -14.94 -10.62 7.64
N ALA A 59 -15.69 -10.97 8.68
CA ALA A 59 -16.26 -10.00 9.61
C ALA A 59 -15.15 -9.23 10.34
N PHE A 60 -15.41 -8.00 10.75
CA PHE A 60 -14.43 -7.22 11.52
C PHE A 60 -14.08 -7.88 12.86
N PRO A 61 -12.94 -7.52 13.47
CA PRO A 61 -12.57 -8.04 14.79
C PRO A 61 -13.68 -7.81 15.82
N PRO A 62 -13.95 -8.77 16.73
CA PRO A 62 -15.10 -8.73 17.65
C PRO A 62 -15.16 -7.51 18.57
N ARG A 63 -14.03 -6.84 18.81
CA ARG A 63 -13.96 -5.63 19.68
C ARG A 63 -14.29 -4.33 18.93
N VAL A 64 -14.54 -4.40 17.64
CA VAL A 64 -14.89 -3.25 16.80
C VAL A 64 -16.41 -3.11 16.79
N ASP A 65 -16.99 -2.47 17.81
CA ASP A 65 -18.42 -2.16 17.90
C ASP A 65 -18.81 -0.89 17.12
N ASP A 66 -20.10 -0.52 17.14
CA ASP A 66 -20.61 0.61 16.37
C ASP A 66 -20.10 1.96 16.87
N ASP A 67 -19.90 2.12 18.17
CA ASP A 67 -19.39 3.36 18.76
C ASP A 67 -17.88 3.49 18.44
N PHE A 68 -17.18 2.36 18.47
CA PHE A 68 -15.79 2.27 18.07
C PHE A 68 -15.63 2.61 16.57
N MET A 69 -16.49 2.06 15.70
CA MET A 69 -16.47 2.34 14.25
C MET A 69 -16.68 3.81 13.91
N ARG A 70 -17.54 4.51 14.65
CA ARG A 70 -17.77 5.94 14.46
C ARG A 70 -16.58 6.81 14.86
N SER A 71 -15.71 6.26 15.70
CA SER A 71 -14.52 6.94 16.23
C SER A 71 -13.28 6.74 15.36
N PHE A 72 -13.34 5.86 14.34
CA PHE A 72 -12.21 5.60 13.43
C PHE A 72 -12.43 6.23 12.07
N TYR A 73 -11.45 7.02 11.65
CA TYR A 73 -11.48 7.74 10.39
C TYR A 73 -10.80 6.97 9.27
N ASN A 74 -9.63 6.39 9.56
CA ASN A 74 -8.78 5.77 8.56
C ASN A 74 -8.60 4.27 8.83
N TRP A 75 -8.85 3.48 7.80
CA TRP A 75 -8.70 2.04 7.78
C TRP A 75 -7.76 1.65 6.65
N HIS A 76 -6.96 0.65 6.90
CA HIS A 76 -6.15 0.00 5.88
C HIS A 76 -6.22 -1.51 6.07
N GLY A 77 -6.28 -2.23 4.95
CA GLY A 77 -6.29 -3.70 4.95
C GLY A 77 -5.24 -4.24 3.99
N THR A 78 -4.58 -5.31 4.40
CA THR A 78 -3.62 -6.01 3.56
C THR A 78 -3.80 -7.51 3.72
N VAL A 79 -3.63 -8.26 2.63
CA VAL A 79 -3.66 -9.72 2.63
C VAL A 79 -2.28 -10.27 2.32
N LEU A 80 -1.90 -11.34 3.01
CA LEU A 80 -0.67 -12.08 2.78
C LEU A 80 -1.03 -13.56 2.57
N CYS A 81 -0.50 -14.19 1.54
CA CYS A 81 -0.54 -15.63 1.42
C CYS A 81 0.24 -16.25 2.58
N ALA A 82 -0.36 -17.21 3.25
CA ALA A 82 0.22 -17.93 4.39
C ALA A 82 0.66 -19.35 4.01
N ASP A 83 0.66 -19.67 2.72
CA ASP A 83 1.14 -20.95 2.22
C ASP A 83 2.66 -21.01 2.38
N THR A 84 3.13 -22.08 3.03
CA THR A 84 4.54 -22.34 3.30
C THR A 84 5.06 -23.59 2.60
N GLU A 85 4.28 -24.16 1.66
CA GLU A 85 4.70 -25.33 0.92
C GLU A 85 5.89 -25.02 0.03
N ASP A 86 6.86 -25.93 0.00
CA ASP A 86 8.04 -25.83 -0.85
C ASP A 86 7.62 -25.76 -2.31
N GLY A 87 8.03 -24.67 -2.98
CA GLY A 87 7.70 -24.43 -4.38
C GLY A 87 6.39 -23.65 -4.61
N HIS A 88 5.73 -23.16 -3.56
CA HIS A 88 4.58 -22.27 -3.71
C HIS A 88 4.97 -21.00 -4.45
N VAL A 89 4.25 -20.71 -5.52
CA VAL A 89 4.42 -19.49 -6.34
C VAL A 89 3.21 -18.59 -6.13
N HIS A 90 3.44 -17.38 -5.68
CA HIS A 90 2.37 -16.41 -5.51
C HIS A 90 1.75 -16.03 -6.87
N GLY A 91 0.42 -16.00 -6.93
CA GLY A 91 -0.33 -15.66 -8.15
C GLY A 91 -1.65 -16.39 -8.28
N ASP A 92 -1.78 -17.58 -7.65
CA ASP A 92 -3.04 -18.34 -7.48
C ASP A 92 -3.24 -18.66 -6.00
N CYS A 93 -3.10 -17.63 -5.16
CA CYS A 93 -3.16 -17.77 -3.71
C CYS A 93 -4.58 -17.76 -3.15
N PHE A 94 -5.63 -17.69 -3.98
CA PHE A 94 -7.01 -17.60 -3.49
C PHE A 94 -7.44 -18.87 -2.75
N SER A 95 -6.98 -20.03 -3.19
CA SER A 95 -7.25 -21.33 -2.57
C SER A 95 -6.31 -21.65 -1.40
N SER A 96 -5.25 -20.91 -1.24
CA SER A 96 -4.28 -21.08 -0.16
C SER A 96 -4.73 -20.38 1.12
N PRO A 97 -4.27 -20.83 2.30
CA PRO A 97 -4.43 -20.06 3.53
C PRO A 97 -3.87 -18.65 3.41
N PHE A 98 -4.54 -17.69 4.04
CA PHE A 98 -4.09 -16.30 4.02
C PHE A 98 -4.19 -15.67 5.42
N LYS A 99 -3.40 -14.64 5.64
CA LYS A 99 -3.54 -13.72 6.76
C LYS A 99 -4.07 -12.39 6.25
N LEU A 100 -5.14 -11.90 6.87
CA LEU A 100 -5.68 -10.57 6.61
C LEU A 100 -5.30 -9.66 7.77
N VAL A 101 -4.60 -8.59 7.48
CA VAL A 101 -4.19 -7.59 8.47
C VAL A 101 -5.07 -6.37 8.32
N LEU A 102 -5.75 -5.97 9.38
CA LEU A 102 -6.47 -4.70 9.47
C LEU A 102 -5.75 -3.75 10.40
N VAL A 103 -5.50 -2.55 9.90
CA VAL A 103 -4.97 -1.43 10.67
C VAL A 103 -5.98 -0.30 10.62
N TYR A 104 -6.21 0.34 11.74
CA TYR A 104 -7.14 1.45 11.84
C TYR A 104 -6.66 2.49 12.85
N THR A 105 -6.95 3.74 12.56
CA THR A 105 -6.63 4.89 13.40
C THR A 105 -7.87 5.70 13.66
N GLY A 106 -7.97 6.32 14.82
CA GLY A 106 -9.15 7.06 15.24
C GLY A 106 -8.89 8.14 16.27
N ILE A 107 -9.99 8.64 16.86
CA ILE A 107 -9.93 9.66 17.91
C ILE A 107 -9.05 9.15 19.06
N GLY A 108 -8.11 9.97 19.51
CA GLY A 108 -7.23 9.63 20.63
C GLY A 108 -5.79 9.31 20.24
N ALA A 109 -5.43 9.55 18.97
CA ALA A 109 -4.06 9.41 18.48
C ALA A 109 -3.46 8.02 18.75
N HIS A 110 -4.20 6.97 18.41
CA HIS A 110 -3.76 5.58 18.49
C HIS A 110 -3.95 4.86 17.16
N ALA A 111 -3.02 4.00 16.83
CA ALA A 111 -3.15 2.98 15.80
C ALA A 111 -3.43 1.62 16.44
N PHE A 112 -4.29 0.86 15.81
CA PHE A 112 -4.66 -0.50 16.19
C PHE A 112 -4.39 -1.42 15.02
N CYS A 113 -3.91 -2.63 15.31
CA CYS A 113 -3.67 -3.67 14.33
C CYS A 113 -4.22 -5.00 14.81
N SER A 114 -4.87 -5.74 13.93
CA SER A 114 -5.34 -7.09 14.18
C SER A 114 -5.10 -7.98 12.96
N VAL A 115 -4.76 -9.24 13.19
CA VAL A 115 -4.48 -10.23 12.16
C VAL A 115 -5.54 -11.33 12.20
N TYR A 116 -6.21 -11.54 11.08
CA TYR A 116 -7.08 -12.70 10.88
C TYR A 116 -6.30 -13.82 10.20
N ASP A 117 -6.43 -15.02 10.72
CA ASP A 117 -5.87 -16.23 10.13
C ASP A 117 -7.01 -17.04 9.48
N SER A 118 -6.95 -17.20 8.17
CA SER A 118 -8.00 -17.90 7.43
C SER A 118 -8.01 -19.41 7.68
N ALA A 119 -6.89 -20.00 8.09
CA ALA A 119 -6.82 -21.44 8.40
C ALA A 119 -7.56 -21.79 9.69
N SER A 120 -7.47 -20.92 10.69
CA SER A 120 -8.19 -21.08 11.98
C SER A 120 -9.56 -20.39 11.99
N GLY A 121 -9.78 -19.42 11.09
CA GLY A 121 -11.00 -18.59 11.08
C GLY A 121 -11.08 -17.58 12.23
N VAL A 122 -9.97 -17.23 12.86
CA VAL A 122 -9.94 -16.44 14.11
C VAL A 122 -9.11 -15.18 13.95
N TRP A 123 -9.60 -14.08 14.55
CA TRP A 123 -8.83 -12.87 14.77
C TRP A 123 -7.89 -13.03 15.95
N GLY A 124 -6.64 -12.63 15.77
CA GLY A 124 -5.64 -12.54 16.84
C GLY A 124 -5.89 -11.39 17.81
N VAL A 125 -4.94 -11.22 18.71
CA VAL A 125 -4.96 -10.10 19.68
C VAL A 125 -4.81 -8.76 18.96
N VAL A 126 -5.51 -7.75 19.44
CA VAL A 126 -5.37 -6.38 18.93
C VAL A 126 -4.13 -5.74 19.55
N SER A 127 -3.16 -5.39 18.72
CA SER A 127 -2.00 -4.58 19.10
C SER A 127 -2.35 -3.09 18.99
N MET A 128 -1.80 -2.27 19.86
CA MET A 128 -2.10 -0.82 19.92
C MET A 128 -0.83 -0.03 20.21
N ILE A 129 -0.70 1.13 19.55
CA ILE A 129 0.37 2.09 19.81
C ILE A 129 -0.14 3.54 19.70
N ALA A 130 0.42 4.45 20.49
CA ALA A 130 0.19 5.88 20.31
C ALA A 130 0.92 6.40 19.07
N ILE A 131 0.24 7.24 18.29
CA ILE A 131 0.78 7.86 17.07
C ILE A 131 0.47 9.35 17.06
N ARG A 132 1.22 10.14 16.30
CA ARG A 132 0.99 11.59 16.20
C ARG A 132 -0.09 11.96 15.20
N ASN A 133 -0.21 11.20 14.13
CA ASN A 133 -1.15 11.42 13.04
C ASN A 133 -1.76 10.08 12.58
N GLU A 134 -2.77 10.15 11.75
CA GLU A 134 -3.47 8.97 11.21
C GLU A 134 -2.65 8.27 10.11
N ILE A 135 -2.96 7.00 9.83
CA ILE A 135 -2.39 6.30 8.67
C ILE A 135 -2.89 6.91 7.36
N SER A 136 -2.01 6.95 6.36
CA SER A 136 -2.36 7.42 5.03
C SER A 136 -3.14 6.33 4.28
N VAL A 137 -4.41 6.58 3.99
CA VAL A 137 -5.27 5.68 3.19
C VAL A 137 -4.94 5.72 1.70
N PHE A 138 -4.11 6.65 1.28
CA PHE A 138 -3.72 6.83 -0.13
C PHE A 138 -2.50 6.00 -0.54
N ARG A 139 -1.92 5.24 0.38
CA ARG A 139 -0.70 4.45 0.15
C ARG A 139 -0.91 3.01 0.59
N PRO A 140 -0.62 2.03 -0.29
CA PRO A 140 -0.60 0.64 0.13
C PRO A 140 0.49 0.42 1.18
N SER A 141 0.31 -0.61 1.99
CA SER A 141 1.40 -1.11 2.85
C SER A 141 2.51 -1.71 1.99
N ILE A 142 3.73 -1.69 2.50
CA ILE A 142 4.81 -2.51 1.96
C ILE A 142 5.16 -3.62 2.94
N LEU A 143 5.60 -4.77 2.41
CA LEU A 143 6.09 -5.89 3.22
C LEU A 143 7.62 -5.86 3.22
N VAL A 144 8.20 -5.72 4.41
CA VAL A 144 9.65 -5.67 4.59
C VAL A 144 10.05 -6.80 5.53
N ARG A 145 10.68 -7.84 5.00
CA ARG A 145 10.95 -9.08 5.75
C ARG A 145 9.69 -9.65 6.40
N ASN A 146 9.63 -9.63 7.73
CA ASN A 146 8.50 -10.11 8.53
C ASN A 146 7.67 -8.96 9.12
N ALA A 147 7.66 -7.79 8.50
CA ALA A 147 6.93 -6.63 8.98
C ALA A 147 6.14 -5.93 7.88
N LEU A 148 4.92 -5.50 8.18
CA LEU A 148 4.15 -4.59 7.34
C LEU A 148 4.41 -3.14 7.76
N CYS A 149 4.60 -2.28 6.78
CA CYS A 149 4.87 -0.88 6.99
C CYS A 149 3.80 -0.03 6.29
N TRP A 150 3.23 0.93 6.99
CA TRP A 150 2.28 1.92 6.47
C TRP A 150 2.80 3.32 6.68
N LEU A 151 2.54 4.19 5.72
CA LEU A 151 2.84 5.60 5.88
C LEU A 151 1.81 6.25 6.81
N ILE A 152 2.28 7.00 7.80
CA ILE A 152 1.48 7.89 8.63
C ILE A 152 1.48 9.28 7.98
N PHE A 153 0.39 10.03 8.08
CA PHE A 153 0.33 11.42 7.66
C PHE A 153 1.46 12.23 8.32
N GLY A 154 2.20 12.98 7.49
CA GLY A 154 3.39 13.71 7.94
C GLY A 154 4.72 12.98 7.73
N GLY A 155 4.70 11.70 7.28
CA GLY A 155 5.87 10.96 6.82
C GLY A 155 6.46 9.95 7.78
N ASP A 156 5.94 9.82 9.01
CA ASP A 156 6.29 8.73 9.92
C ASP A 156 5.79 7.40 9.37
N ILE A 157 6.33 6.30 9.84
CA ILE A 157 6.04 4.95 9.36
C ILE A 157 5.56 4.09 10.52
N LEU A 158 4.34 3.57 10.41
CA LEU A 158 3.83 2.55 11.31
C LEU A 158 4.35 1.18 10.84
N VAL A 159 4.86 0.39 11.76
CA VAL A 159 5.42 -0.93 11.51
C VAL A 159 4.68 -1.96 12.35
N PHE A 160 4.22 -3.05 11.76
CA PHE A 160 3.70 -4.21 12.47
C PHE A 160 4.60 -5.40 12.21
N ASP A 161 5.24 -5.91 13.25
CA ASP A 161 6.08 -7.09 13.21
C ASP A 161 5.25 -8.35 13.50
N PHE A 162 5.29 -9.32 12.57
CA PHE A 162 4.52 -10.58 12.69
C PHE A 162 5.11 -11.55 13.71
N GLU A 163 6.40 -11.49 13.98
CA GLU A 163 7.06 -12.42 14.90
C GLU A 163 6.69 -12.12 16.35
N ILE A 164 6.78 -10.85 16.71
CA ILE A 164 6.49 -10.40 18.08
C ILE A 164 5.07 -9.85 18.24
N GLN A 165 4.28 -9.78 17.16
CA GLN A 165 2.90 -9.30 17.13
C GLN A 165 2.75 -7.90 17.75
N SER A 166 3.66 -6.99 17.44
CA SER A 166 3.70 -5.65 18.00
C SER A 166 3.74 -4.56 16.95
N LEU A 167 3.25 -3.38 17.35
CA LEU A 167 3.34 -2.14 16.57
C LEU A 167 4.52 -1.31 17.07
N ASP A 168 5.19 -0.64 16.14
CA ASP A 168 6.23 0.36 16.39
C ASP A 168 6.10 1.52 15.40
N VAL A 169 6.75 2.64 15.69
CA VAL A 169 6.77 3.83 14.82
C VAL A 169 8.19 4.22 14.51
N ILE A 170 8.49 4.30 13.23
CA ILE A 170 9.73 4.87 12.71
C ILE A 170 9.47 6.34 12.37
N GLU A 171 10.13 7.24 13.05
CA GLU A 171 10.07 8.67 12.73
C GLU A 171 10.71 8.94 11.35
N LYS A 172 10.13 9.86 10.59
CA LYS A 172 10.68 10.34 9.32
C LYS A 172 12.05 11.00 9.49
N PRO A 173 12.80 11.21 8.40
CA PRO A 173 14.01 12.05 8.46
C PRO A 173 13.70 13.43 9.06
N ALA A 174 14.55 13.92 9.96
CA ALA A 174 14.42 15.24 10.55
C ALA A 174 14.36 16.33 9.45
N ASP A 175 13.74 17.47 9.74
CA ASP A 175 13.66 18.69 8.90
C ASP A 175 12.65 18.68 7.74
N TYR A 176 11.76 17.69 7.62
CA TYR A 176 10.69 17.74 6.61
C TYR A 176 9.33 18.10 7.22
N HIS A 177 8.89 19.32 6.95
CA HIS A 177 7.50 19.78 7.12
C HIS A 177 6.84 19.86 5.74
N ILE A 178 6.56 18.72 5.13
CA ILE A 178 6.01 18.61 3.78
C ILE A 178 4.65 17.93 3.83
N GLU A 179 3.80 18.26 2.85
CA GLU A 179 2.47 17.68 2.69
C GLU A 179 2.53 16.14 2.50
N ASP A 180 1.53 15.44 2.99
CA ASP A 180 1.46 13.97 3.07
C ASP A 180 1.62 13.24 1.73
N MET A 181 1.20 13.88 0.64
CA MET A 181 1.32 13.34 -0.71
C MET A 181 2.76 13.34 -1.26
N CYS A 182 3.69 13.89 -0.50
CA CYS A 182 5.11 14.00 -0.86
C CYS A 182 5.99 12.87 -0.33
N PHE A 183 5.40 11.87 0.36
CA PHE A 183 6.13 10.72 0.87
C PHE A 183 5.68 9.43 0.17
N GLN A 184 6.62 8.52 -0.08
CA GLN A 184 6.37 7.17 -0.58
C GLN A 184 7.33 6.19 0.07
N LEU A 185 6.77 5.15 0.71
CA LEU A 185 7.54 4.02 1.21
C LEU A 185 8.04 3.17 0.05
N LEU A 186 9.27 2.71 0.15
CA LEU A 186 9.91 1.85 -0.83
C LEU A 186 10.50 0.63 -0.12
N TRP A 187 10.39 -0.51 -0.78
CA TRP A 187 11.02 -1.76 -0.39
C TRP A 187 12.47 -1.81 -0.87
N MET A 188 13.30 -2.61 -0.17
CA MET A 188 14.69 -2.88 -0.53
C MET A 188 14.97 -4.37 -0.54
N GLU A 189 15.78 -4.83 -1.48
CA GLU A 189 16.17 -6.24 -1.60
C GLU A 189 16.88 -6.79 -0.35
N ASP A 190 17.61 -5.96 0.37
CA ASP A 190 18.26 -6.33 1.64
C ASP A 190 17.29 -6.38 2.83
N GLY A 191 16.01 -6.09 2.58
CA GLY A 191 14.96 -6.07 3.58
C GLY A 191 14.99 -4.82 4.48
N GLY A 192 15.52 -3.72 3.97
CA GLY A 192 15.47 -2.41 4.61
C GLY A 192 14.24 -1.59 4.19
N VAL A 193 14.02 -0.48 4.89
CA VAL A 193 13.00 0.53 4.55
C VAL A 193 13.70 1.73 3.94
N ARG A 194 13.19 2.15 2.79
CA ARG A 194 13.59 3.39 2.12
C ARG A 194 12.39 4.32 2.02
N LEU A 195 12.64 5.62 2.10
CA LEU A 195 11.61 6.64 1.95
C LEU A 195 11.97 7.55 0.78
N ALA A 196 11.09 7.64 -0.20
CA ALA A 196 11.16 8.68 -1.20
C ALA A 196 10.43 9.92 -0.70
N VAL A 197 11.09 11.07 -0.79
CA VAL A 197 10.54 12.37 -0.40
C VAL A 197 10.54 13.29 -1.61
N LEU A 198 9.38 13.82 -1.93
CA LEU A 198 9.21 14.77 -3.02
C LEU A 198 9.29 16.20 -2.47
N SER A 199 10.31 16.95 -2.86
CA SER A 199 10.47 18.35 -2.51
C SER A 199 10.47 19.19 -3.79
N GLY A 200 9.33 19.81 -4.10
CA GLY A 200 9.10 20.49 -5.37
C GLY A 200 9.16 19.51 -6.56
N LYS A 201 10.23 19.58 -7.36
CA LYS A 201 10.47 18.68 -8.50
C LYS A 201 11.61 17.67 -8.25
N ILE A 202 12.09 17.60 -7.02
CA ILE A 202 13.21 16.78 -6.64
C ILE A 202 12.69 15.58 -5.85
N VAL A 203 12.99 14.39 -6.30
CA VAL A 203 12.79 13.16 -5.53
C VAL A 203 14.08 12.90 -4.77
N GLN A 204 13.99 12.80 -3.46
CA GLN A 204 15.09 12.44 -2.59
C GLN A 204 14.85 11.03 -2.07
N LEU A 205 15.88 10.19 -2.10
CA LEU A 205 15.83 8.84 -1.55
C LEU A 205 16.58 8.79 -0.23
N TRP A 206 15.88 8.40 0.82
CA TRP A 206 16.40 8.23 2.17
C TRP A 206 16.37 6.77 2.55
N GLU A 207 17.46 6.29 3.11
CA GLU A 207 17.60 4.92 3.58
C GLU A 207 17.87 4.90 5.08
N ARG A 208 17.26 3.95 5.77
CA ARG A 208 17.49 3.76 7.19
C ARG A 208 18.70 2.83 7.40
N LYS A 209 19.75 3.34 8.01
CA LYS A 209 21.01 2.62 8.25
C LYS A 209 21.50 2.81 9.68
N PHE A 210 22.34 1.86 10.12
CA PHE A 210 23.13 2.03 11.33
C PHE A 210 24.31 2.96 11.02
N ASP A 211 24.58 3.88 11.90
CA ASP A 211 25.82 4.67 11.89
C ASP A 211 26.99 3.90 12.50
N SER A 212 28.14 4.54 12.58
CA SER A 212 29.36 3.96 13.19
C SER A 212 29.19 3.59 14.66
N ASP A 213 28.28 4.24 15.37
CA ASP A 213 28.03 4.06 16.79
C ASP A 213 26.87 3.07 17.05
N GLY A 214 26.35 2.44 15.98
CA GLY A 214 25.24 1.48 16.05
C GLY A 214 23.86 2.13 16.23
N VAL A 215 23.77 3.44 16.07
CA VAL A 215 22.49 4.15 16.11
C VAL A 215 21.82 4.10 14.75
N VAL A 216 20.53 3.74 14.71
CA VAL A 216 19.76 3.70 13.47
C VAL A 216 19.31 5.11 13.10
N GLY A 217 19.72 5.57 11.93
CA GLY A 217 19.39 6.89 11.41
C GLY A 217 18.99 6.87 9.94
N TRP A 218 18.50 8.01 9.45
CA TRP A 218 18.22 8.22 8.04
C TRP A 218 19.43 8.82 7.32
N VAL A 219 19.81 8.19 6.20
CA VAL A 219 20.88 8.65 5.33
C VAL A 219 20.30 9.03 3.97
N LEU A 220 20.56 10.25 3.53
CA LEU A 220 20.20 10.68 2.20
C LEU A 220 21.12 10.01 1.17
N LEU A 221 20.57 9.12 0.34
CA LEU A 221 21.33 8.40 -0.68
C LEU A 221 21.52 9.23 -1.95
N GLN A 222 20.45 9.80 -2.45
CA GLN A 222 20.44 10.47 -3.74
C GLN A 222 19.40 11.57 -3.78
N LYS A 223 19.80 12.71 -4.37
CA LYS A 223 18.88 13.72 -4.85
C LYS A 223 18.70 13.51 -6.34
N THR A 224 17.55 12.97 -6.72
CA THR A 224 17.22 12.82 -8.12
C THR A 224 16.49 14.07 -8.59
N ILE A 225 17.14 14.83 -9.39
CA ILE A 225 16.46 15.88 -10.17
C ILE A 225 15.97 15.17 -11.44
N PRO A 226 14.67 15.16 -11.74
CA PRO A 226 14.22 14.80 -13.08
C PRO A 226 15.02 15.67 -14.05
N GLN A 227 15.75 15.06 -14.97
CA GLN A 227 16.64 15.77 -15.89
C GLN A 227 15.89 16.95 -16.49
N LYS A 228 16.53 18.10 -16.54
CA LYS A 228 16.00 19.34 -17.12
C LYS A 228 15.40 19.04 -18.50
N GLY A 229 14.07 18.96 -18.61
CA GLY A 229 13.37 18.56 -19.83
C GLY A 229 12.56 17.25 -19.77
N MET A 230 12.75 16.37 -18.78
CA MET A 230 11.94 15.16 -18.62
C MET A 230 10.55 15.47 -18.07
N LEU A 231 10.42 16.46 -17.20
CA LEU A 231 9.12 16.95 -16.77
C LEU A 231 8.74 18.16 -17.62
N PRO A 232 7.52 18.20 -18.16
CA PRO A 232 7.04 19.32 -18.97
C PRO A 232 7.12 20.65 -18.22
N ARG A 233 7.36 21.73 -18.97
CA ARG A 233 7.37 23.08 -18.40
C ARG A 233 5.98 23.40 -17.84
N GLY A 234 5.93 24.04 -16.65
CA GLY A 234 4.66 24.48 -16.04
C GLY A 234 4.02 23.48 -15.07
N THR A 235 4.67 22.35 -14.76
CA THR A 235 4.17 21.44 -13.71
C THR A 235 4.45 22.03 -12.34
N HIS A 236 3.40 22.55 -11.69
CA HIS A 236 3.49 23.11 -10.33
C HIS A 236 3.21 22.07 -9.24
N TYR A 237 2.44 21.03 -9.57
CA TYR A 237 2.09 19.97 -8.64
C TYR A 237 2.58 18.63 -9.16
N VAL A 238 3.39 17.97 -8.34
CA VAL A 238 3.84 16.59 -8.53
C VAL A 238 3.54 15.86 -7.24
N LEU A 239 2.87 14.74 -7.30
CA LEU A 239 2.51 13.93 -6.14
C LEU A 239 2.85 12.47 -6.42
N PHE A 240 3.24 11.74 -5.40
CA PHE A 240 3.26 10.29 -5.48
C PHE A 240 1.83 9.78 -5.59
N ALA A 241 1.61 8.78 -6.43
CA ALA A 241 0.30 8.17 -6.67
C ALA A 241 0.30 6.66 -6.43
N GLY A 242 1.46 6.04 -6.35
CA GLY A 242 1.62 4.61 -6.06
C GLY A 242 3.07 4.16 -6.19
N TYR A 243 3.29 2.92 -5.77
CA TYR A 243 4.57 2.24 -5.89
C TYR A 243 4.31 0.76 -6.15
N ASP A 244 5.02 0.24 -7.12
CA ASP A 244 5.06 -1.19 -7.44
C ASP A 244 6.36 -1.77 -6.88
N GLU A 245 6.22 -2.60 -5.85
CA GLU A 245 7.36 -3.22 -5.17
C GLU A 245 8.03 -4.32 -6.01
N ASP A 246 7.27 -5.00 -6.88
CA ASP A 246 7.80 -6.09 -7.72
C ASP A 246 8.68 -5.58 -8.85
N THR A 247 8.35 -4.42 -9.40
CA THR A 247 9.10 -3.81 -10.52
C THR A 247 9.92 -2.59 -10.12
N ASN A 248 9.91 -2.21 -8.84
CA ASN A 248 10.59 -1.03 -8.28
C ASN A 248 10.26 0.27 -9.01
N VAL A 249 8.95 0.47 -9.29
CA VAL A 249 8.44 1.61 -10.06
C VAL A 249 7.56 2.52 -9.21
N ILE A 250 7.89 3.80 -9.17
CA ILE A 250 7.04 4.83 -8.57
C ILE A 250 6.09 5.40 -9.63
N VAL A 251 4.83 5.61 -9.25
CA VAL A 251 3.86 6.35 -10.05
C VAL A 251 3.75 7.77 -9.52
N LEU A 252 3.91 8.74 -10.41
CA LEU A 252 3.70 10.16 -10.15
C LEU A 252 2.44 10.67 -10.85
N THR A 253 1.67 11.46 -10.15
CA THR A 253 0.55 12.24 -10.71
C THR A 253 0.96 13.70 -10.85
N MET A 254 0.70 14.27 -12.02
CA MET A 254 0.92 15.67 -12.35
C MET A 254 -0.33 16.26 -13.01
N MET A 255 -0.40 17.57 -13.15
CA MET A 255 -1.52 18.23 -13.85
C MET A 255 -1.72 17.76 -15.30
N ILE A 256 -0.66 17.32 -15.94
CA ILE A 256 -0.64 16.92 -17.37
C ILE A 256 -0.83 15.41 -17.59
N GLY A 257 -0.81 14.59 -16.54
CA GLY A 257 -0.97 13.14 -16.63
C GLY A 257 -0.22 12.38 -15.55
N ASN A 258 -0.18 11.08 -15.73
CA ASN A 258 0.49 10.15 -14.83
C ASN A 258 1.78 9.64 -15.48
N PHE A 259 2.82 9.51 -14.67
CA PHE A 259 4.15 9.11 -15.09
C PHE A 259 4.67 8.01 -14.18
N THR A 260 5.49 7.13 -14.71
CA THR A 260 6.28 6.18 -13.92
C THR A 260 7.74 6.60 -13.88
N ILE A 261 8.37 6.33 -12.75
CA ILE A 261 9.83 6.38 -12.57
C ILE A 261 10.28 4.98 -12.19
N GLN A 262 11.11 4.38 -13.04
CA GLN A 262 11.86 3.17 -12.70
C GLN A 262 13.05 3.56 -11.82
N LEU A 263 13.08 3.11 -10.57
CA LEU A 263 14.08 3.59 -9.60
C LEU A 263 15.51 3.16 -9.93
N ASP A 264 15.69 1.98 -10.52
CA ASP A 264 17.02 1.46 -10.83
C ASP A 264 17.70 2.21 -11.97
N SER A 265 16.93 2.58 -13.00
CA SER A 265 17.43 3.25 -14.20
C SER A 265 17.12 4.74 -14.26
N MET A 266 16.30 5.22 -13.33
CA MET A 266 15.74 6.58 -13.28
C MET A 266 15.02 6.99 -14.57
N GLN A 267 14.54 6.00 -15.34
CA GLN A 267 13.76 6.26 -16.55
C GLN A 267 12.35 6.70 -16.19
N ILE A 268 11.91 7.76 -16.87
CA ILE A 268 10.55 8.30 -16.74
C ILE A 268 9.75 7.95 -17.98
N LYS A 269 8.54 7.40 -17.79
CA LYS A 269 7.60 7.11 -18.87
C LYS A 269 6.26 7.75 -18.58
N HIS A 270 5.62 8.31 -19.60
CA HIS A 270 4.25 8.79 -19.54
C HIS A 270 3.28 7.61 -19.70
N ILE A 271 2.33 7.43 -18.77
CA ILE A 271 1.37 6.32 -18.80
C ILE A 271 0.07 6.77 -19.48
N VAL A 272 -0.57 7.78 -18.93
CA VAL A 272 -1.91 8.22 -19.35
C VAL A 272 -2.02 9.74 -19.28
N LYS A 273 -2.62 10.35 -20.31
CA LYS A 273 -3.04 11.76 -20.25
C LYS A 273 -4.19 11.88 -19.26
N ARG A 274 -4.12 12.90 -18.42
CA ARG A 274 -5.14 13.14 -17.41
C ARG A 274 -6.39 13.73 -18.05
N ASN A 275 -7.54 13.08 -17.81
CA ASN A 275 -8.83 13.60 -18.25
C ASN A 275 -9.61 14.32 -17.14
N ASN A 276 -9.23 14.14 -15.85
CA ASN A 276 -9.91 14.74 -14.69
C ASN A 276 -8.94 15.16 -13.59
N MET A 277 -9.34 16.17 -12.80
CA MET A 277 -8.52 16.79 -11.75
C MET A 277 -8.38 15.98 -10.44
N TYR A 278 -8.90 14.77 -10.37
CA TYR A 278 -8.84 13.97 -9.13
C TYR A 278 -7.52 13.21 -9.02
N THR A 279 -6.95 13.19 -7.83
CA THR A 279 -5.78 12.37 -7.49
C THR A 279 -6.19 10.91 -7.51
N ASN A 280 -5.71 10.15 -8.48
CA ASN A 280 -5.92 8.71 -8.49
C ASN A 280 -4.78 8.05 -7.69
N THR A 281 -5.13 7.16 -6.77
CA THR A 281 -4.17 6.23 -6.18
C THR A 281 -4.04 5.05 -7.13
N PHE A 282 -2.81 4.65 -7.43
CA PHE A 282 -2.50 3.49 -8.25
C PHE A 282 -2.08 2.36 -7.32
N TYR A 283 -2.80 1.26 -7.42
CA TYR A 283 -2.45 0.02 -6.75
C TYR A 283 -1.94 -0.92 -7.83
N PRO A 284 -0.65 -1.28 -7.83
CA PRO A 284 -0.14 -2.26 -8.76
C PRO A 284 -0.82 -3.60 -8.52
N PHE A 285 -1.08 -4.30 -9.61
CA PHE A 285 -1.62 -5.65 -9.58
C PHE A 285 -0.66 -6.55 -10.32
N THR A 286 -0.02 -7.44 -9.59
CA THR A 286 0.88 -8.44 -10.15
C THR A 286 0.21 -9.79 -10.05
N ASN A 287 0.11 -10.48 -11.17
CA ASN A 287 -0.33 -11.86 -11.24
C ASN A 287 0.57 -12.63 -12.23
N PHE A 288 0.93 -13.86 -11.86
CA PHE A 288 1.75 -14.75 -12.66
C PHE A 288 0.96 -15.63 -13.63
N TYR A 289 -0.26 -15.27 -13.98
CA TYR A 289 -0.91 -15.93 -15.11
C TYR A 289 -0.12 -15.63 -16.39
N THR A 290 0.87 -16.45 -16.66
CA THR A 290 1.30 -16.67 -18.03
C THR A 290 0.07 -17.20 -18.76
N ALA A 291 -0.43 -16.43 -19.74
CA ALA A 291 -1.43 -16.94 -20.65
C ALA A 291 -0.90 -18.28 -21.18
N GLY A 292 -1.55 -19.38 -20.76
CA GLY A 292 -1.19 -20.68 -21.24
C GLY A 292 -1.25 -20.64 -22.76
N LEU A 293 -0.12 -20.90 -23.39
CA LEU A 293 -0.04 -21.20 -24.81
C LEU A 293 -0.85 -22.47 -25.04
N HIS A 294 -2.09 -22.31 -25.50
CA HIS A 294 -2.90 -23.35 -26.11
C HIS A 294 -3.23 -22.93 -27.54
#